data_7a74c6dab4e26dcf340de68e72912a9c
#
_entry.id   7a74c6dab4e26dcf340de68e72912a9c
#
_cell.length_a   1.000
_cell.length_b   1.000
_cell.length_c   1.000
_cell.angle_alpha   90.00
_cell.angle_beta   90.00
_cell.angle_gamma   90.00
#
_symmetry.space_group_name_H-M   'P 1'
#
loop_
_entity.id
_entity.type
_entity.pdbx_description
1 polymer ?
#
loop_
_entity_poly.entity_id
_entity_poly.type
_entity_poly.pdbx_seq_one_letter_code
_entity_poly.pdbx_strand_id
1 'polypeptide(L)'
;SLAPAFLAAGDWATVLAALPRQTLTGAQIAEYCGTTCPPELAHRQFDLKQPDRKALHAFFQQLPRPDAADAATAYLSAQGIRPGDFLVDIGSGGTTQLLLEQLLQFPLHGLQLSADDRLRTRFAPDQTEVFLFDGKPAPRLYWAGQPMLERLLSQDVGATLGYCAEKGGIVRVRTARQPAEPRIAQIQSGVRRFAAAWRDSVLNGQPIPPQRAIAPFLRLVESPTALQLDLLGDLTVEDGGTYPLAAPQHTAHYLTHPRQARRDFAEARWKIGFLQRAVPLPLPYGKLYLKLKK
;
A
#
# COMPACT_ATOMS: atom_id res chain seq x y z
N SER A 1 3.35 9.56 -1.88
CA SER A 1 2.91 9.35 -3.26
C SER A 1 4.11 9.24 -4.18
N LEU A 2 4.12 8.27 -5.08
CA LEU A 2 5.16 8.10 -6.11
C LEU A 2 4.77 8.82 -7.43
N ALA A 3 3.59 9.45 -7.43
CA ALA A 3 3.07 10.18 -8.59
C ALA A 3 4.04 11.19 -9.22
N PRO A 4 4.84 11.97 -8.43
CA PRO A 4 5.82 12.89 -9.00
C PRO A 4 6.84 12.23 -9.91
N ALA A 5 7.33 11.06 -9.52
CA ALA A 5 8.35 10.35 -10.29
C ALA A 5 7.79 9.79 -11.61
N PHE A 6 6.58 9.24 -11.57
CA PHE A 6 5.93 8.76 -12.78
C PHE A 6 5.56 9.90 -13.72
N LEU A 7 5.16 11.05 -13.19
CA LEU A 7 4.92 12.23 -14.01
C LEU A 7 6.21 12.72 -14.68
N ALA A 8 7.31 12.78 -13.93
CA ALA A 8 8.62 13.16 -14.46
C ALA A 8 9.12 12.19 -15.54
N ALA A 9 8.80 10.91 -15.44
CA ALA A 9 9.10 9.89 -16.43
C ALA A 9 8.13 9.87 -17.62
N GLY A 10 7.06 10.68 -17.59
CA GLY A 10 6.02 10.69 -18.63
C GLY A 10 5.03 9.52 -18.53
N ASP A 11 5.06 8.74 -17.46
CA ASP A 11 4.13 7.62 -17.22
C ASP A 11 2.84 8.10 -16.54
N TRP A 12 2.05 8.89 -17.25
CA TRP A 12 0.78 9.42 -16.76
C TRP A 12 -0.25 8.32 -16.43
N ALA A 13 -0.15 7.14 -17.06
CA ALA A 13 -1.07 6.03 -16.79
C ALA A 13 -0.87 5.48 -15.37
N THR A 14 0.36 5.36 -14.94
CA THR A 14 0.70 4.96 -13.57
C THR A 14 0.42 6.08 -12.57
N VAL A 15 0.65 7.35 -12.95
CA VAL A 15 0.21 8.50 -12.14
C VAL A 15 -1.29 8.41 -11.86
N LEU A 16 -2.10 8.19 -12.90
CA LEU A 16 -3.55 8.08 -12.78
C LEU A 16 -3.96 6.91 -11.87
N ALA A 17 -3.26 5.78 -11.96
CA ALA A 17 -3.54 4.61 -11.11
C ALA A 17 -3.19 4.86 -9.63
N ALA A 18 -2.27 5.79 -9.35
CA ALA A 18 -1.85 6.17 -7.99
C ALA A 18 -2.74 7.26 -7.36
N LEU A 19 -3.60 7.92 -8.14
CA LEU A 19 -4.49 8.95 -7.63
C LEU A 19 -5.75 8.35 -6.97
N PRO A 20 -6.32 9.01 -5.95
CA PRO A 20 -7.55 8.56 -5.30
C PRO A 20 -8.72 8.59 -6.28
N ARG A 21 -9.57 7.55 -6.24
CA ARG A 21 -10.75 7.41 -7.12
C ARG A 21 -11.91 8.27 -6.65
N GLN A 22 -11.76 9.57 -6.80
CA GLN A 22 -12.78 10.59 -6.47
C GLN A 22 -12.69 11.75 -7.45
N THR A 23 -13.60 12.71 -7.37
CA THR A 23 -13.50 13.94 -8.15
C THR A 23 -12.44 14.84 -7.50
N LEU A 24 -11.45 15.25 -8.28
CA LEU A 24 -10.38 16.16 -7.87
C LEU A 24 -10.32 17.38 -8.80
N THR A 25 -9.89 18.50 -8.25
CA THR A 25 -9.54 19.68 -9.05
C THR A 25 -8.13 19.53 -9.65
N GLY A 26 -7.83 20.28 -10.71
CA GLY A 26 -6.49 20.32 -11.29
C GLY A 26 -5.41 20.68 -10.28
N ALA A 27 -5.70 21.65 -9.39
CA ALA A 27 -4.79 22.00 -8.29
C ALA A 27 -4.50 20.82 -7.36
N GLN A 28 -5.53 20.06 -6.96
CA GLN A 28 -5.36 18.87 -6.12
C GLN A 28 -4.57 17.76 -6.83
N ILE A 29 -4.83 17.53 -8.12
CA ILE A 29 -4.06 16.56 -8.90
C ILE A 29 -2.59 16.97 -9.00
N ALA A 30 -2.31 18.25 -9.30
CA ALA A 30 -0.94 18.76 -9.36
C ALA A 30 -0.22 18.66 -8.00
N GLU A 31 -0.92 18.91 -6.89
CA GLU A 31 -0.39 18.70 -5.54
C GLU A 31 -0.03 17.23 -5.29
N TYR A 32 -0.88 16.27 -5.69
CA TYR A 32 -0.56 14.84 -5.63
C TYR A 32 0.66 14.48 -6.48
N CYS A 33 0.81 15.16 -7.62
CA CYS A 33 1.96 15.00 -8.52
C CYS A 33 3.22 15.74 -8.06
N GLY A 34 3.15 16.51 -6.97
CA GLY A 34 4.30 17.25 -6.44
C GLY A 34 4.76 18.38 -7.36
N THR A 35 3.85 18.99 -8.12
CA THR A 35 4.12 20.07 -9.05
C THR A 35 3.13 21.23 -8.87
N THR A 36 3.37 22.35 -9.52
CA THR A 36 2.46 23.49 -9.54
C THR A 36 1.41 23.32 -10.64
N CYS A 37 0.18 23.70 -10.35
CA CYS A 37 -0.90 23.71 -11.36
C CYS A 37 -0.92 25.06 -12.06
N PRO A 38 -0.95 25.10 -13.40
CA PRO A 38 -1.24 26.34 -14.12
C PRO A 38 -2.57 26.95 -13.63
N PRO A 39 -2.65 28.27 -13.40
CA PRO A 39 -3.83 28.93 -12.81
C PRO A 39 -5.14 28.63 -13.56
N GLU A 40 -5.07 28.56 -14.88
CA GLU A 40 -6.20 28.29 -15.78
C GLU A 40 -6.75 26.85 -15.64
N LEU A 41 -5.95 25.93 -15.11
CA LEU A 41 -6.34 24.53 -14.90
C LEU A 41 -6.69 24.20 -13.45
N ALA A 42 -6.39 25.11 -12.52
CA ALA A 42 -6.48 24.87 -11.08
C ALA A 42 -7.89 24.46 -10.62
N HIS A 43 -8.93 25.08 -11.16
CA HIS A 43 -10.32 24.84 -10.79
C HIS A 43 -11.02 23.79 -11.67
N ARG A 44 -10.35 23.27 -12.71
CA ARG A 44 -10.91 22.24 -13.58
C ARG A 44 -11.10 20.96 -12.80
N GLN A 45 -12.31 20.39 -12.86
CA GLN A 45 -12.65 19.14 -12.16
C GLN A 45 -12.42 17.92 -13.06
N PHE A 46 -11.93 16.84 -12.45
CA PHE A 46 -11.69 15.55 -13.08
C PHE A 46 -12.34 14.45 -12.23
N ASP A 47 -13.24 13.67 -12.80
CA ASP A 47 -13.81 12.50 -12.14
C ASP A 47 -12.88 11.30 -12.33
N LEU A 48 -12.16 10.94 -11.26
CA LEU A 48 -11.23 9.81 -11.27
C LEU A 48 -11.91 8.46 -10.97
N LYS A 49 -13.23 8.44 -10.74
CA LYS A 49 -14.01 7.18 -10.67
C LYS A 49 -14.29 6.66 -12.09
N GLN A 50 -14.57 7.57 -13.02
CA GLN A 50 -14.76 7.29 -14.45
C GLN A 50 -13.87 8.24 -15.27
N PRO A 51 -12.55 8.02 -15.30
CA PRO A 51 -11.62 8.99 -15.84
C PRO A 51 -11.71 9.12 -17.35
N ASP A 52 -11.91 10.34 -17.83
CA ASP A 52 -11.62 10.69 -19.21
C ASP A 52 -10.10 10.73 -19.41
N ARG A 53 -9.57 9.61 -19.93
CA ARG A 53 -8.13 9.43 -20.10
C ARG A 53 -7.52 10.45 -21.06
N LYS A 54 -8.27 10.90 -22.09
CA LYS A 54 -7.78 11.89 -23.06
C LYS A 54 -7.66 13.27 -22.42
N ALA A 55 -8.67 13.69 -21.67
CA ALA A 55 -8.65 14.97 -20.96
C ALA A 55 -7.57 15.00 -19.87
N LEU A 56 -7.39 13.89 -19.13
CA LEU A 56 -6.35 13.77 -18.13
C LEU A 56 -4.93 13.75 -18.71
N HIS A 57 -4.74 13.03 -19.82
CA HIS A 57 -3.45 13.04 -20.53
C HIS A 57 -3.08 14.46 -20.98
N ALA A 58 -4.01 15.17 -21.62
CA ALA A 58 -3.80 16.56 -22.02
C ALA A 58 -3.54 17.50 -20.83
N PHE A 59 -4.11 17.21 -19.66
CA PHE A 59 -3.84 17.93 -18.43
C PHE A 59 -2.42 17.64 -17.92
N PHE A 60 -2.02 16.36 -17.81
CA PHE A 60 -0.68 15.98 -17.35
C PHE A 60 0.44 16.55 -18.24
N GLN A 61 0.21 16.65 -19.54
CA GLN A 61 1.18 17.27 -20.46
C GLN A 61 1.41 18.77 -20.23
N GLN A 62 0.49 19.44 -19.55
CA GLN A 62 0.59 20.89 -19.22
C GLN A 62 1.19 21.13 -17.83
N LEU A 63 1.35 20.07 -17.02
CA LEU A 63 1.99 20.24 -15.72
C LEU A 63 3.50 20.37 -15.87
N PRO A 64 4.13 21.30 -15.15
CA PRO A 64 5.58 21.39 -15.09
C PRO A 64 6.20 20.08 -14.56
N ARG A 65 7.42 19.80 -14.99
CA ARG A 65 8.18 18.68 -14.40
C ARG A 65 8.32 18.90 -12.90
N PRO A 66 8.01 17.87 -12.07
CA PRO A 66 8.09 18.05 -10.63
C PRO A 66 9.52 18.22 -10.14
N ASP A 67 9.83 19.33 -9.47
CA ASP A 67 11.09 19.48 -8.72
C ASP A 67 11.24 18.41 -7.63
N ALA A 68 10.11 17.84 -7.20
CA ALA A 68 10.06 16.75 -6.25
C ALA A 68 10.78 15.47 -6.73
N ALA A 69 10.94 15.25 -8.04
CA ALA A 69 11.69 14.10 -8.56
C ALA A 69 13.18 14.24 -8.29
N ASP A 70 13.73 15.42 -8.54
CA ASP A 70 15.16 15.71 -8.28
C ASP A 70 15.44 15.70 -6.77
N ALA A 71 14.53 16.25 -5.96
CA ALA A 71 14.60 16.18 -4.51
C ALA A 71 14.50 14.73 -3.99
N ALA A 72 13.63 13.91 -4.57
CA ALA A 72 13.53 12.49 -4.20
C ALA A 72 14.81 11.74 -4.53
N THR A 73 15.38 11.95 -5.72
CA THR A 73 16.65 11.35 -6.14
C THR A 73 17.79 11.78 -5.20
N ALA A 74 17.89 13.06 -4.88
CA ALA A 74 18.89 13.58 -3.93
C ALA A 74 18.74 12.95 -2.55
N TYR A 75 17.50 12.84 -2.04
CA TYR A 75 17.21 12.19 -0.77
C TYR A 75 17.63 10.72 -0.76
N LEU A 76 17.21 9.93 -1.76
CA LEU A 76 17.52 8.51 -1.86
C LEU A 76 19.02 8.26 -1.99
N SER A 77 19.72 9.07 -2.78
CA SER A 77 21.18 9.02 -2.90
C SER A 77 21.87 9.32 -1.57
N ALA A 78 21.38 10.32 -0.82
CA ALA A 78 21.89 10.66 0.51
C ALA A 78 21.62 9.55 1.55
N GLN A 79 20.60 8.69 1.35
CA GLN A 79 20.39 7.49 2.17
C GLN A 79 21.41 6.37 1.85
N GLY A 80 22.28 6.56 0.87
CA GLY A 80 23.36 5.63 0.54
C GLY A 80 22.93 4.45 -0.32
N ILE A 81 21.78 4.52 -1.00
CA ILE A 81 21.33 3.48 -1.93
C ILE A 81 22.30 3.40 -3.11
N ARG A 82 22.72 2.19 -3.46
CA ARG A 82 23.75 1.90 -4.46
C ARG A 82 23.27 0.89 -5.50
N PRO A 83 23.88 0.86 -6.69
CA PRO A 83 23.63 -0.19 -7.68
C PRO A 83 23.77 -1.59 -7.09
N GLY A 84 22.78 -2.45 -7.32
CA GLY A 84 22.77 -3.82 -6.83
C GLY A 84 22.33 -4.01 -5.38
N ASP A 85 21.94 -2.95 -4.68
CA ASP A 85 21.32 -3.09 -3.36
C ASP A 85 19.99 -3.84 -3.43
N PHE A 86 19.65 -4.52 -2.34
CA PHE A 86 18.40 -5.26 -2.22
C PHE A 86 17.26 -4.37 -1.76
N LEU A 87 16.15 -4.43 -2.50
CA LEU A 87 14.89 -3.81 -2.13
C LEU A 87 13.93 -4.87 -1.59
N VAL A 88 13.62 -4.83 -0.29
CA VAL A 88 12.59 -5.69 0.31
C VAL A 88 11.23 -5.01 0.18
N ASP A 89 10.29 -5.64 -0.53
CA ASP A 89 8.95 -5.10 -0.76
C ASP A 89 7.87 -6.13 -0.39
N ILE A 90 6.86 -5.70 0.36
CA ILE A 90 5.68 -6.50 0.70
C ILE A 90 4.59 -6.42 -0.38
N GLY A 91 4.76 -5.53 -1.35
CA GLY A 91 3.94 -5.46 -2.56
C GLY A 91 4.08 -6.69 -3.44
N SER A 92 3.37 -6.69 -4.56
CA SER A 92 3.35 -7.83 -5.48
C SER A 92 3.65 -7.47 -6.94
N GLY A 93 3.56 -6.20 -7.27
CA GLY A 93 3.65 -5.72 -8.66
C GLY A 93 4.98 -5.08 -9.04
N GLY A 94 5.94 -4.95 -8.09
CA GLY A 94 7.26 -4.35 -8.32
C GLY A 94 7.23 -2.86 -8.67
N THR A 95 6.13 -2.17 -8.35
CA THR A 95 5.98 -0.74 -8.70
C THR A 95 7.00 0.13 -7.97
N THR A 96 7.30 -0.19 -6.71
CA THR A 96 8.30 0.54 -5.91
C THR A 96 9.69 0.37 -6.51
N GLN A 97 10.07 -0.86 -6.88
CA GLN A 97 11.36 -1.13 -7.50
C GLN A 97 11.51 -0.38 -8.83
N LEU A 98 10.52 -0.51 -9.72
CA LEU A 98 10.52 0.17 -11.01
C LEU A 98 10.75 1.69 -10.87
N LEU A 99 10.08 2.31 -9.91
CA LEU A 99 10.22 3.73 -9.65
C LEU A 99 11.58 4.12 -9.11
N LEU A 100 12.09 3.37 -8.14
CA LEU A 100 13.40 3.64 -7.57
C LEU A 100 14.49 3.51 -8.64
N GLU A 101 14.41 2.49 -9.49
CA GLU A 101 15.35 2.33 -10.62
C GLU A 101 15.24 3.48 -11.63
N GLN A 102 14.03 3.95 -11.92
CA GLN A 102 13.83 5.11 -12.79
C GLN A 102 14.37 6.42 -12.19
N LEU A 103 14.21 6.62 -10.88
CA LEU A 103 14.72 7.79 -10.18
C LEU A 103 16.25 7.75 -10.04
N LEU A 104 16.79 6.61 -9.68
CA LEU A 104 18.21 6.42 -9.37
C LEU A 104 19.07 6.15 -10.61
N GLN A 105 18.44 5.77 -11.73
CA GLN A 105 19.09 5.45 -13.00
C GLN A 105 20.07 4.26 -12.91
N PHE A 106 19.79 3.31 -12.01
CA PHE A 106 20.53 2.05 -11.91
C PHE A 106 19.61 0.93 -11.39
N PRO A 107 19.95 -0.35 -11.68
CA PRO A 107 19.15 -1.49 -11.25
C PRO A 107 19.30 -1.77 -9.75
N LEU A 108 18.21 -2.26 -9.15
CA LEU A 108 18.15 -2.83 -7.81
C LEU A 108 17.80 -4.32 -7.90
N HIS A 109 18.05 -5.07 -6.84
CA HIS A 109 17.60 -6.45 -6.75
C HIS A 109 16.36 -6.54 -5.84
N GLY A 110 15.20 -6.93 -6.39
CA GLY A 110 13.95 -6.99 -5.63
C GLY A 110 13.81 -8.28 -4.82
N LEU A 111 13.58 -8.16 -3.53
CA LEU A 111 13.14 -9.25 -2.66
C LEU A 111 11.67 -9.04 -2.35
N GLN A 112 10.81 -9.67 -3.13
CA GLN A 112 9.37 -9.49 -3.07
C GLN A 112 8.73 -10.50 -2.13
N LEU A 113 7.80 -10.06 -1.28
CA LEU A 113 7.06 -11.00 -0.44
C LEU A 113 6.15 -11.91 -1.28
N SER A 114 5.50 -11.37 -2.30
CA SER A 114 4.66 -12.11 -3.25
C SER A 114 4.77 -11.51 -4.65
N ALA A 115 4.29 -12.22 -5.67
CA ALA A 115 4.28 -11.73 -7.04
C ALA A 115 2.88 -11.83 -7.66
N ASP A 116 2.56 -10.84 -8.49
CA ASP A 116 1.49 -10.93 -9.48
C ASP A 116 2.07 -10.88 -10.92
N ASP A 117 1.22 -10.95 -11.92
CA ASP A 117 1.64 -10.96 -13.32
C ASP A 117 2.39 -9.68 -13.72
N ARG A 118 2.13 -8.56 -13.06
CA ARG A 118 2.81 -7.28 -13.33
C ARG A 118 4.29 -7.34 -12.98
N LEU A 119 4.66 -7.98 -11.86
CA LEU A 119 6.06 -8.14 -11.48
C LEU A 119 6.83 -8.87 -12.57
N ARG A 120 6.28 -9.99 -13.04
CA ARG A 120 6.92 -10.86 -14.01
C ARG A 120 7.00 -10.29 -15.42
N THR A 121 6.13 -9.32 -15.75
CA THR A 121 6.23 -8.57 -17.01
C THR A 121 7.21 -7.41 -16.95
N ARG A 122 7.52 -6.91 -15.75
CA ARG A 122 8.39 -5.75 -15.55
C ARG A 122 9.85 -6.10 -15.34
N PHE A 123 10.11 -7.25 -14.73
CA PHE A 123 11.44 -7.65 -14.32
C PHE A 123 11.79 -9.04 -14.81
N ALA A 124 13.06 -9.22 -15.20
CA ALA A 124 13.61 -10.54 -15.51
C ALA A 124 13.75 -11.38 -14.21
N PRO A 125 13.76 -12.72 -14.32
CA PRO A 125 13.84 -13.60 -13.16
C PRO A 125 15.06 -13.39 -12.26
N ASP A 126 16.16 -12.92 -12.80
CA ASP A 126 17.42 -12.62 -12.09
C ASP A 126 17.42 -11.26 -11.39
N GLN A 127 16.44 -10.41 -11.67
CA GLN A 127 16.27 -9.09 -11.04
C GLN A 127 15.38 -9.11 -9.79
N THR A 128 14.63 -10.21 -9.59
CA THR A 128 13.69 -10.30 -8.46
C THR A 128 13.61 -11.71 -7.92
N GLU A 129 13.61 -11.81 -6.60
CA GLU A 129 13.30 -13.05 -5.87
C GLU A 129 11.93 -12.92 -5.18
N VAL A 130 11.15 -13.99 -5.17
CA VAL A 130 9.81 -14.02 -4.56
C VAL A 130 9.79 -15.06 -3.44
N PHE A 131 9.47 -14.61 -2.23
CA PHE A 131 9.46 -15.49 -1.06
C PHE A 131 8.19 -16.35 -0.97
N LEU A 132 7.00 -15.75 -1.18
CA LEU A 132 5.71 -16.45 -1.09
C LEU A 132 5.13 -16.67 -2.49
N PHE A 133 4.57 -17.86 -2.71
CA PHE A 133 3.81 -18.19 -3.92
C PHE A 133 4.59 -18.06 -5.23
N ASP A 134 5.90 -18.26 -5.17
CA ASP A 134 6.72 -18.21 -6.38
C ASP A 134 6.23 -19.24 -7.42
N GLY A 135 6.00 -18.76 -8.66
CA GLY A 135 5.46 -19.59 -9.75
C GLY A 135 4.01 -20.06 -9.55
N LYS A 136 3.30 -19.63 -8.50
CA LYS A 136 1.92 -20.00 -8.20
C LYS A 136 1.09 -18.76 -7.86
N PRO A 137 -0.19 -18.70 -8.24
CA PRO A 137 -1.05 -17.60 -7.83
C PRO A 137 -1.22 -17.61 -6.30
N ALA A 138 -1.10 -16.43 -5.69
CA ALA A 138 -1.35 -16.27 -4.27
C ALA A 138 -2.82 -16.58 -3.94
N PRO A 139 -3.09 -17.28 -2.82
CA PRO A 139 -4.46 -17.57 -2.40
C PRO A 139 -5.29 -16.30 -2.23
N ARG A 140 -6.58 -16.35 -2.58
CA ARG A 140 -7.52 -15.23 -2.37
C ARG A 140 -7.53 -14.72 -0.93
N LEU A 141 -7.30 -15.62 0.03
CA LEU A 141 -7.21 -15.29 1.45
C LEU A 141 -6.02 -14.38 1.75
N TYR A 142 -4.89 -14.56 1.08
CA TYR A 142 -3.73 -13.67 1.20
C TYR A 142 -4.11 -12.23 0.79
N TRP A 143 -4.72 -12.08 -0.39
CA TRP A 143 -5.16 -10.77 -0.88
C TRP A 143 -6.23 -10.12 0.01
N ALA A 144 -7.07 -10.93 0.66
CA ALA A 144 -8.07 -10.43 1.62
C ALA A 144 -7.44 -9.82 2.88
N GLY A 145 -6.20 -10.20 3.22
CA GLY A 145 -5.47 -9.72 4.39
C GLY A 145 -4.30 -8.79 4.07
N GLN A 146 -3.90 -8.66 2.82
CA GLN A 146 -2.71 -7.88 2.44
C GLN A 146 -2.71 -6.45 3.00
N PRO A 147 -3.80 -5.67 2.95
CA PRO A 147 -3.82 -4.32 3.51
C PRO A 147 -3.51 -4.29 5.02
N MET A 148 -3.93 -5.32 5.77
CA MET A 148 -3.57 -5.45 7.18
C MET A 148 -2.07 -5.72 7.35
N LEU A 149 -1.49 -6.60 6.53
CA LEU A 149 -0.05 -6.88 6.58
C LEU A 149 0.77 -5.63 6.27
N GLU A 150 0.38 -4.87 5.24
CA GLU A 150 1.00 -3.59 4.89
C GLU A 150 0.93 -2.61 6.07
N ARG A 151 -0.23 -2.49 6.72
CA ARG A 151 -0.39 -1.60 7.88
C ARG A 151 0.47 -2.01 9.06
N LEU A 152 0.58 -3.29 9.35
CA LEU A 152 1.38 -3.80 10.47
C LEU A 152 2.89 -3.61 10.26
N LEU A 153 3.35 -3.58 9.01
CA LEU A 153 4.76 -3.42 8.65
C LEU A 153 5.15 -1.99 8.29
N SER A 154 4.19 -1.11 8.02
CA SER A 154 4.46 0.29 7.71
C SER A 154 4.88 1.09 8.95
N GLN A 155 5.66 2.14 8.73
CA GLN A 155 5.96 3.12 9.78
C GLN A 155 4.66 3.78 10.28
N ASP A 156 4.68 4.22 11.55
CA ASP A 156 3.57 4.99 12.13
C ASP A 156 3.69 6.49 11.81
N VAL A 157 3.94 6.76 10.54
CA VAL A 157 3.94 8.09 9.93
C VAL A 157 3.01 8.05 8.72
N GLY A 158 2.40 9.17 8.38
CA GLY A 158 1.51 9.25 7.22
C GLY A 158 2.24 8.94 5.91
N ALA A 159 1.47 8.64 4.88
CA ALA A 159 1.99 8.39 3.54
C ALA A 159 2.88 9.55 3.08
N THR A 160 3.99 9.23 2.40
CA THR A 160 4.86 10.24 1.80
C THR A 160 4.09 11.00 0.73
N LEU A 161 3.95 12.31 0.91
CA LEU A 161 3.30 13.21 -0.02
C LEU A 161 4.28 13.77 -1.07
N GLY A 162 5.57 13.83 -0.73
CA GLY A 162 6.60 14.31 -1.63
C GLY A 162 7.90 14.68 -0.92
N TYR A 163 8.82 15.20 -1.71
CA TYR A 163 10.14 15.64 -1.28
C TYR A 163 10.31 17.11 -1.65
N CYS A 164 10.89 17.90 -0.77
CA CYS A 164 11.15 19.32 -1.00
C CYS A 164 12.61 19.61 -0.69
N ALA A 165 13.33 20.21 -1.64
CA ALA A 165 14.66 20.73 -1.39
C ALA A 165 14.57 22.00 -0.53
N GLU A 166 15.40 22.08 0.50
CA GLU A 166 15.56 23.27 1.35
C GLU A 166 16.92 23.91 1.11
N LYS A 167 17.07 25.13 1.64
CA LYS A 167 18.37 25.82 1.60
C LYS A 167 19.44 24.96 2.29
N GLY A 168 20.60 24.85 1.65
CA GLY A 168 21.72 24.04 2.16
C GLY A 168 21.75 22.59 1.70
N GLY A 169 20.94 22.20 0.69
CA GLY A 169 20.94 20.82 0.12
C GLY A 169 20.21 19.79 0.98
N ILE A 170 19.51 20.23 2.01
CA ILE A 170 18.68 19.34 2.85
C ILE A 170 17.39 19.05 2.10
N VAL A 171 16.97 17.78 2.08
CA VAL A 171 15.69 17.39 1.53
C VAL A 171 14.73 17.01 2.67
N ARG A 172 13.61 17.71 2.73
CA ARG A 172 12.53 17.38 3.66
C ARG A 172 11.55 16.43 2.99
N VAL A 173 11.27 15.30 3.66
CA VAL A 173 10.19 14.41 3.28
C VAL A 173 8.89 14.97 3.85
N ARG A 174 7.92 15.26 2.97
CA ARG A 174 6.56 15.64 3.38
C ARG A 174 5.73 14.38 3.56
N THR A 175 5.08 14.25 4.72
CA THR A 175 4.18 13.14 5.01
C THR A 175 2.77 13.63 5.30
N ALA A 176 1.77 12.81 5.01
CA ALA A 176 0.40 13.06 5.43
C ALA A 176 0.33 13.05 6.97
N ARG A 177 -0.60 13.82 7.52
CA ARG A 177 -0.86 13.77 8.96
C ARG A 177 -1.58 12.46 9.28
N GLN A 178 -0.95 11.61 10.07
CA GLN A 178 -1.55 10.38 10.57
C GLN A 178 -1.49 10.40 12.10
N PRO A 179 -2.60 10.12 12.81
CA PRO A 179 -2.56 9.94 14.26
C PRO A 179 -1.66 8.76 14.62
N ALA A 180 -0.83 8.92 15.65
CA ALA A 180 -0.03 7.83 16.17
C ALA A 180 -0.93 6.67 16.63
N GLU A 181 -0.55 5.44 16.29
CA GLU A 181 -1.26 4.23 16.68
C GLU A 181 -0.35 3.33 17.54
N PRO A 182 -0.42 3.47 18.88
CA PRO A 182 0.47 2.76 19.78
C PRO A 182 0.46 1.23 19.61
N ARG A 183 -0.67 0.65 19.18
CA ARG A 183 -0.79 -0.79 18.93
C ARG A 183 0.16 -1.26 17.83
N ILE A 184 0.36 -0.45 16.79
CA ILE A 184 1.32 -0.77 15.72
C ILE A 184 2.75 -0.83 16.27
N ALA A 185 3.15 0.17 17.06
CA ALA A 185 4.47 0.20 17.67
C ALA A 185 4.71 -1.01 18.59
N GLN A 186 3.69 -1.42 19.36
CA GLN A 186 3.75 -2.60 20.22
C GLN A 186 3.90 -3.89 19.40
N ILE A 187 3.12 -4.07 18.33
CA ILE A 187 3.21 -5.22 17.43
C ILE A 187 4.60 -5.29 16.80
N GLN A 188 5.09 -4.17 16.25
CA GLN A 188 6.42 -4.09 15.66
C GLN A 188 7.54 -4.33 16.65
N SER A 189 7.38 -3.91 17.92
CA SER A 189 8.31 -4.25 18.99
C SER A 189 8.35 -5.78 19.24
N GLY A 190 7.17 -6.43 19.21
CA GLY A 190 7.07 -7.89 19.29
C GLY A 190 7.77 -8.58 18.12
N VAL A 191 7.58 -8.08 16.90
CA VAL A 191 8.25 -8.61 15.70
C VAL A 191 9.77 -8.49 15.81
N ARG A 192 10.28 -7.32 16.24
CA ARG A 192 11.73 -7.12 16.43
C ARG A 192 12.31 -8.06 17.49
N ARG A 193 11.61 -8.25 18.63
CA ARG A 193 12.03 -9.19 19.67
C ARG A 193 12.04 -10.64 19.16
N PHE A 194 11.02 -11.03 18.40
CA PHE A 194 10.98 -12.35 17.77
C PHE A 194 12.16 -12.54 16.80
N ALA A 195 12.41 -11.56 15.94
CA ALA A 195 13.52 -11.63 14.97
C ALA A 195 14.88 -11.74 15.67
N ALA A 196 15.10 -10.98 16.75
CA ALA A 196 16.30 -11.08 17.54
C ALA A 196 16.44 -12.47 18.19
N ALA A 197 15.40 -12.97 18.85
CA ALA A 197 15.40 -14.29 19.44
C ALA A 197 15.62 -15.42 18.42
N TRP A 198 15.05 -15.27 17.22
CA TRP A 198 15.28 -16.21 16.12
C TRP A 198 16.74 -16.20 15.68
N ARG A 199 17.30 -15.00 15.42
CA ARG A 199 18.69 -14.84 15.03
C ARG A 199 19.66 -15.48 16.04
N ASP A 200 19.38 -15.37 17.33
CA ASP A 200 20.25 -15.83 18.40
C ASP A 200 19.96 -17.30 18.80
N SER A 201 19.03 -17.97 18.10
CA SER A 201 18.65 -19.36 18.35
C SER A 201 19.41 -20.34 17.45
N VAL A 202 19.34 -21.63 17.80
CA VAL A 202 19.84 -22.74 16.98
C VAL A 202 19.12 -22.89 15.63
N LEU A 203 18.01 -22.18 15.46
CA LEU A 203 17.22 -22.17 14.22
C LEU A 203 17.72 -21.12 13.22
N ASN A 204 18.66 -20.26 13.62
CA ASN A 204 19.26 -19.29 12.71
C ASN A 204 19.91 -20.00 11.53
N GLY A 205 19.64 -19.53 10.33
CA GLY A 205 20.11 -20.14 9.08
C GLY A 205 19.29 -21.36 8.62
N GLN A 206 18.33 -21.85 9.41
CA GLN A 206 17.43 -22.88 8.93
C GLN A 206 16.36 -22.29 8.02
N PRO A 207 16.14 -22.83 6.80
CA PRO A 207 15.14 -22.32 5.89
C PRO A 207 13.74 -22.56 6.46
N ILE A 208 12.95 -21.48 6.55
CA ILE A 208 11.53 -21.58 6.88
C ILE A 208 10.75 -21.78 5.57
N PRO A 209 10.05 -22.91 5.39
CA PRO A 209 9.20 -23.08 4.22
C PRO A 209 8.17 -21.93 4.12
N PRO A 210 8.01 -21.29 2.96
CA PRO A 210 7.11 -20.13 2.80
C PRO A 210 5.68 -20.41 3.29
N GLN A 211 5.18 -21.61 3.07
CA GLN A 211 3.85 -22.04 3.52
C GLN A 211 3.71 -22.04 5.05
N ARG A 212 4.78 -22.42 5.77
CA ARG A 212 4.80 -22.36 7.24
C ARG A 212 4.92 -20.93 7.74
N ALA A 213 5.70 -20.10 7.07
CA ALA A 213 5.87 -18.70 7.43
C ALA A 213 4.54 -17.94 7.34
N ILE A 214 3.76 -18.14 6.28
CA ILE A 214 2.51 -17.40 6.05
C ILE A 214 1.29 -18.00 6.78
N ALA A 215 1.33 -19.25 7.22
CA ALA A 215 0.18 -19.93 7.79
C ALA A 215 -0.47 -19.22 9.00
N PRO A 216 0.29 -18.66 9.98
CA PRO A 216 -0.29 -17.91 11.08
C PRO A 216 -1.06 -16.68 10.61
N PHE A 217 -0.53 -15.96 9.62
CA PHE A 217 -1.20 -14.80 9.03
C PHE A 217 -2.49 -15.19 8.32
N LEU A 218 -2.48 -16.22 7.49
CA LEU A 218 -3.68 -16.69 6.80
C LEU A 218 -4.77 -17.14 7.80
N ARG A 219 -4.38 -17.76 8.91
CA ARG A 219 -5.31 -18.11 9.98
C ARG A 219 -5.92 -16.89 10.64
N LEU A 220 -5.11 -15.85 10.93
CA LEU A 220 -5.59 -14.57 11.44
C LEU A 220 -6.60 -13.93 10.48
N VAL A 221 -6.33 -13.95 9.17
CA VAL A 221 -7.22 -13.37 8.17
C VAL A 221 -8.55 -14.13 8.08
N GLU A 222 -8.50 -15.48 8.08
CA GLU A 222 -9.66 -16.34 7.88
C GLU A 222 -10.55 -16.48 9.11
N SER A 223 -9.95 -16.64 10.28
CA SER A 223 -10.63 -17.01 11.52
C SER A 223 -10.02 -16.31 12.73
N PRO A 224 -10.12 -14.97 12.80
CA PRO A 224 -9.59 -14.22 13.92
C PRO A 224 -10.34 -14.53 15.22
N THR A 225 -9.62 -14.47 16.34
CA THR A 225 -10.23 -14.48 17.68
C THR A 225 -10.89 -13.14 17.97
N ALA A 226 -11.78 -13.08 18.97
CA ALA A 226 -12.41 -11.82 19.42
C ALA A 226 -11.35 -10.77 19.79
N LEU A 227 -10.30 -11.16 20.53
CA LEU A 227 -9.20 -10.27 20.91
C LEU A 227 -8.47 -9.72 19.67
N GLN A 228 -8.22 -10.53 18.65
CA GLN A 228 -7.57 -10.07 17.42
C GLN A 228 -8.46 -9.10 16.64
N LEU A 229 -9.77 -9.31 16.61
CA LEU A 229 -10.73 -8.38 16.01
C LEU A 229 -10.74 -7.04 16.75
N ASP A 230 -10.74 -7.05 18.08
CA ASP A 230 -10.73 -5.85 18.91
C ASP A 230 -9.44 -5.06 18.76
N LEU A 231 -8.29 -5.75 18.69
CA LEU A 231 -6.98 -5.11 18.54
C LEU A 231 -6.74 -4.53 17.15
N LEU A 232 -7.24 -5.19 16.10
CA LEU A 232 -6.86 -4.86 14.73
C LEU A 232 -7.98 -4.23 13.91
N GLY A 233 -9.25 -4.49 14.25
CA GLY A 233 -10.39 -4.12 13.41
C GLY A 233 -10.55 -2.63 13.17
N ASP A 234 -10.21 -1.79 14.16
CA ASP A 234 -10.34 -0.33 14.09
C ASP A 234 -9.10 0.36 13.50
N LEU A 235 -8.04 -0.41 13.20
CA LEU A 235 -6.88 0.16 12.51
C LEU A 235 -7.29 0.65 11.13
N THR A 236 -6.65 1.74 10.70
CA THR A 236 -6.86 2.33 9.39
C THR A 236 -5.67 2.11 8.48
N VAL A 237 -5.91 2.00 7.19
CA VAL A 237 -4.90 1.95 6.14
C VAL A 237 -5.08 3.12 5.18
N GLU A 238 -3.96 3.64 4.68
CA GLU A 238 -3.93 4.68 3.65
C GLU A 238 -3.82 4.02 2.26
N ASP A 239 -4.87 4.17 1.45
CA ASP A 239 -4.95 3.61 0.10
C ASP A 239 -5.72 4.57 -0.80
N GLY A 240 -5.11 5.70 -1.15
CA GLY A 240 -5.79 6.80 -1.84
C GLY A 240 -6.91 7.45 -1.01
N GLY A 241 -6.92 7.21 0.28
CA GLY A 241 -7.85 7.66 1.31
C GLY A 241 -7.65 6.82 2.56
N THR A 242 -8.21 7.25 3.70
CA THR A 242 -8.12 6.53 4.97
C THR A 242 -9.30 5.57 5.10
N TYR A 243 -9.03 4.28 5.17
CA TYR A 243 -10.04 3.22 5.25
C TYR A 243 -9.84 2.35 6.48
N PRO A 244 -10.92 1.97 7.20
CA PRO A 244 -10.79 1.05 8.32
C PRO A 244 -10.50 -0.37 7.83
N LEU A 245 -9.78 -1.14 8.63
CA LEU A 245 -9.63 -2.58 8.36
C LEU A 245 -10.98 -3.30 8.47
N ALA A 246 -11.64 -3.19 9.62
CA ALA A 246 -12.88 -3.90 9.90
C ALA A 246 -13.72 -3.19 10.99
N ALA A 247 -14.13 -1.95 10.76
CA ALA A 247 -14.90 -1.16 11.72
C ALA A 247 -16.39 -1.02 11.29
N PRO A 248 -17.24 -2.07 11.47
CA PRO A 248 -18.66 -1.96 11.18
C PRO A 248 -19.38 -1.12 12.25
N GLN A 249 -20.52 -0.57 11.85
CA GLN A 249 -21.54 -0.08 12.79
C GLN A 249 -22.26 -1.25 13.47
N HIS A 250 -23.06 -0.96 14.48
CA HIS A 250 -23.88 -1.96 15.15
C HIS A 250 -24.77 -2.72 14.16
N THR A 251 -24.94 -4.03 14.34
CA THR A 251 -25.79 -4.90 13.49
C THR A 251 -27.20 -4.31 13.31
N ALA A 252 -27.81 -3.82 14.40
CA ALA A 252 -29.14 -3.21 14.36
C ALA A 252 -29.21 -2.00 13.42
N HIS A 253 -28.13 -1.20 13.31
CA HIS A 253 -28.07 -0.08 12.38
C HIS A 253 -28.17 -0.57 10.93
N TYR A 254 -27.50 -1.65 10.59
CA TYR A 254 -27.52 -2.18 9.22
C TYR A 254 -28.86 -2.80 8.80
N LEU A 255 -29.65 -3.27 9.75
CA LEU A 255 -31.01 -3.76 9.45
C LEU A 255 -31.91 -2.65 8.90
N THR A 256 -31.71 -1.42 9.40
CA THR A 256 -32.48 -0.24 8.95
C THR A 256 -31.78 0.55 7.84
N HIS A 257 -30.47 0.35 7.66
CA HIS A 257 -29.63 1.09 6.68
C HIS A 257 -28.83 0.15 5.74
N PRO A 258 -29.47 -0.68 4.90
CA PRO A 258 -28.78 -1.68 4.10
C PRO A 258 -27.83 -1.08 3.06
N ARG A 259 -28.10 0.14 2.57
CA ARG A 259 -27.19 0.86 1.65
C ARG A 259 -25.89 1.26 2.36
N GLN A 260 -25.98 1.65 3.64
CA GLN A 260 -24.80 1.95 4.45
C GLN A 260 -23.99 0.68 4.72
N ALA A 261 -24.63 -0.43 5.07
CA ALA A 261 -23.97 -1.72 5.26
C ALA A 261 -23.13 -2.12 4.02
N ARG A 262 -23.71 -1.94 2.82
CA ARG A 262 -23.02 -2.24 1.56
C ARG A 262 -21.82 -1.32 1.33
N ARG A 263 -21.94 -0.04 1.65
CA ARG A 263 -20.87 0.94 1.51
C ARG A 263 -19.72 0.63 2.48
N ASP A 264 -20.04 0.48 3.76
CA ASP A 264 -19.03 0.22 4.80
C ASP A 264 -18.31 -1.12 4.56
N PHE A 265 -19.03 -2.14 4.11
CA PHE A 265 -18.43 -3.39 3.66
C PHE A 265 -17.52 -3.20 2.45
N ALA A 266 -17.90 -2.36 1.48
CA ALA A 266 -17.08 -2.06 0.32
C ALA A 266 -15.79 -1.32 0.70
N GLU A 267 -15.83 -0.43 1.67
CA GLU A 267 -14.70 0.36 2.17
C GLU A 267 -13.77 -0.43 3.11
N ALA A 268 -14.29 -1.35 3.91
CA ALA A 268 -13.49 -2.17 4.81
C ALA A 268 -12.36 -2.89 4.06
N ARG A 269 -11.13 -2.83 4.59
CA ARG A 269 -9.95 -3.47 3.97
C ARG A 269 -9.74 -4.91 4.43
N TRP A 270 -10.39 -5.33 5.51
CA TRP A 270 -10.44 -6.71 5.98
C TRP A 270 -11.90 -7.20 6.04
N LYS A 271 -12.41 -7.65 4.89
CA LYS A 271 -13.82 -8.04 4.70
C LYS A 271 -14.29 -9.13 5.65
N ILE A 272 -13.46 -10.13 5.92
CA ILE A 272 -13.78 -11.26 6.79
C ILE A 272 -13.94 -10.75 8.24
N GLY A 273 -12.98 -9.96 8.72
CA GLY A 273 -13.08 -9.33 10.04
C GLY A 273 -14.29 -8.41 10.17
N PHE A 274 -14.61 -7.65 9.11
CA PHE A 274 -15.81 -6.81 9.07
C PHE A 274 -17.09 -7.66 9.24
N LEU A 275 -17.25 -8.75 8.49
CA LEU A 275 -18.41 -9.62 8.60
C LEU A 275 -18.54 -10.23 9.99
N GLN A 276 -17.44 -10.68 10.59
CA GLN A 276 -17.44 -11.29 11.92
C GLN A 276 -17.78 -10.29 13.02
N ARG A 277 -17.36 -9.02 12.89
CA ARG A 277 -17.73 -7.93 13.83
C ARG A 277 -19.16 -7.43 13.61
N ALA A 278 -19.60 -7.33 12.35
CA ALA A 278 -20.95 -6.88 12.01
C ALA A 278 -22.03 -7.88 12.42
N VAL A 279 -21.75 -9.18 12.35
CA VAL A 279 -22.68 -10.28 12.68
C VAL A 279 -21.95 -11.23 13.63
N PRO A 280 -21.98 -11.03 14.96
CA PRO A 280 -21.20 -11.82 15.91
C PRO A 280 -21.82 -13.21 16.17
N LEU A 281 -22.04 -13.96 15.10
CA LEU A 281 -22.50 -15.36 15.16
C LEU A 281 -21.33 -16.31 14.90
N PRO A 282 -21.35 -17.54 15.38
CA PRO A 282 -20.26 -18.52 15.15
C PRO A 282 -20.33 -19.13 13.73
N LEU A 283 -20.18 -18.29 12.71
CA LEU A 283 -20.21 -18.69 11.31
C LEU A 283 -18.80 -18.77 10.71
N PRO A 284 -18.57 -19.65 9.72
CA PRO A 284 -17.29 -19.76 9.04
C PRO A 284 -17.11 -18.65 7.99
N TYR A 285 -16.97 -17.38 8.45
CA TYR A 285 -16.97 -16.19 7.61
C TYR A 285 -15.90 -16.22 6.51
N GLY A 286 -14.71 -16.72 6.79
CA GLY A 286 -13.67 -16.91 5.78
C GLY A 286 -14.12 -17.79 4.62
N LYS A 287 -14.71 -18.94 4.94
CA LYS A 287 -15.24 -19.86 3.92
C LYS A 287 -16.41 -19.26 3.13
N LEU A 288 -17.30 -18.54 3.81
CA LEU A 288 -18.42 -17.84 3.17
C LEU A 288 -17.92 -16.76 2.21
N TYR A 289 -16.99 -15.92 2.66
CA TYR A 289 -16.40 -14.87 1.83
C TYR A 289 -15.73 -15.43 0.58
N LEU A 290 -14.94 -16.50 0.72
CA LEU A 290 -14.25 -17.14 -0.41
C LEU A 290 -15.21 -17.78 -1.42
N LYS A 291 -16.39 -18.26 -0.97
CA LYS A 291 -17.43 -18.78 -1.87
C LYS A 291 -18.15 -17.66 -2.63
N LEU A 292 -18.40 -16.52 -2.00
CA LEU A 292 -19.10 -15.38 -2.62
C LEU A 292 -18.25 -14.65 -3.66
N LYS A 293 -16.92 -14.81 -3.63
CA LYS A 293 -16.01 -14.22 -4.60
C LYS A 293 -15.66 -15.12 -5.79
N LYS A 294 -16.33 -16.27 -5.93
CA LYS A 294 -16.24 -17.06 -7.15
C LYS A 294 -16.97 -16.36 -8.27
#